data_7a85f5ccdc8cb4db67141d5d525ed349
#
_entry.id   7a85f5ccdc8cb4db67141d5d525ed349
#
_cell.length_a   1.000
_cell.length_b   1.000
_cell.length_c   1.000
_cell.angle_alpha   90.00
_cell.angle_beta   90.00
_cell.angle_gamma   90.00
#
_symmetry.space_group_name_H-M   'P 1'
#
loop_
_entity.id
_entity.type
_entity.pdbx_description
1 polymer ?
#
loop_
_entity_poly.entity_id
_entity_poly.type
_entity_poly.pdbx_seq_one_letter_code
_entity_poly.pdbx_strand_id
1 'polypeptide(L)'
;FYPCITTWVVFNEGWGQHNTVEIVNKVIKYDDTRLINGVTGWTDRGVGDMYDVHNYPVTSMILPENNGNRISVLGEFGGYGWAIKEHIWNPNMRNWGYKNIDGAMALIDSYGRLVYDLETLIAQGLSAAVYTQTTDVEGEVNGLITYDRKVTKIPEGLLHLMHNRLYEITPAKAVTLIANSQNGSKNTRLVSLNGQELKMTSLPFDCPPRSTVVSEAIFKVDKDFNHLSLWLNVAGEAKVWLNGVEV
;
A
#
# COMPACT_ATOMS: atom_id res chain seq x y z
N PHE A 1 17.84 4.57 27.77
CA PHE A 1 16.68 5.41 27.43
C PHE A 1 16.80 5.78 25.95
N TYR A 2 15.96 5.19 25.08
CA TYR A 2 16.01 5.38 23.64
C TYR A 2 14.69 5.95 23.15
N PRO A 3 14.57 7.26 22.94
CA PRO A 3 13.31 7.92 22.57
C PRO A 3 12.82 7.53 21.16
N CYS A 4 13.67 6.95 20.34
CA CYS A 4 13.28 6.44 19.02
C CYS A 4 12.48 5.14 19.07
N ILE A 5 12.48 4.42 20.21
CA ILE A 5 11.64 3.24 20.39
C ILE A 5 10.27 3.73 20.88
N THR A 6 9.27 3.65 20.05
CA THR A 6 7.90 4.11 20.32
C THR A 6 6.94 2.97 20.63
N THR A 7 7.26 1.76 20.22
CA THR A 7 6.37 0.61 20.28
C THR A 7 7.16 -0.66 20.58
N TRP A 8 6.64 -1.49 21.47
CA TRP A 8 7.13 -2.87 21.66
C TRP A 8 6.27 -3.83 20.85
N VAL A 9 6.90 -4.67 20.06
CA VAL A 9 6.27 -5.81 19.37
C VAL A 9 6.61 -7.07 20.15
N VAL A 10 5.60 -7.75 20.69
CA VAL A 10 5.83 -8.89 21.59
C VAL A 10 5.91 -10.20 20.83
N PHE A 11 4.98 -10.44 19.91
CA PHE A 11 4.96 -11.63 19.05
C PHE A 11 4.78 -11.25 17.60
N ASN A 12 5.41 -12.01 16.70
CA ASN A 12 5.20 -11.90 15.27
C ASN A 12 4.29 -13.04 14.79
N GLU A 13 3.16 -12.69 14.23
CA GLU A 13 2.19 -13.61 13.62
C GLU A 13 1.75 -14.74 14.58
N GLY A 14 1.39 -15.90 14.04
CA GLY A 14 1.00 -17.07 14.86
C GLY A 14 2.18 -17.87 15.42
N TRP A 15 3.36 -17.64 14.88
CA TRP A 15 4.55 -18.47 15.20
C TRP A 15 5.10 -18.17 16.58
N GLY A 16 5.33 -19.21 17.37
CA GLY A 16 5.95 -19.09 18.68
C GLY A 16 5.08 -18.43 19.76
N GLN A 17 3.84 -18.08 19.49
CA GLN A 17 2.93 -17.58 20.53
C GLN A 17 2.69 -18.63 21.61
N HIS A 18 2.89 -18.21 22.87
CA HIS A 18 2.58 -19.03 24.06
C HIS A 18 2.23 -18.09 25.21
N ASN A 19 1.24 -18.43 26.00
CA ASN A 19 0.77 -17.57 27.10
C ASN A 19 0.64 -16.09 26.73
N THR A 20 0.21 -15.80 25.51
CA THR A 20 0.33 -14.50 24.84
C THR A 20 -0.24 -13.38 25.69
N VAL A 21 -1.46 -13.51 26.19
CA VAL A 21 -2.10 -12.47 27.03
C VAL A 21 -1.30 -12.20 28.30
N GLU A 22 -0.80 -13.23 28.97
CA GLU A 22 0.01 -13.08 30.19
C GLU A 22 1.33 -12.36 29.89
N ILE A 23 2.02 -12.75 28.81
CA ILE A 23 3.31 -12.17 28.44
C ILE A 23 3.13 -10.70 28.01
N VAL A 24 2.13 -10.40 27.18
CA VAL A 24 1.85 -9.02 26.76
C VAL A 24 1.51 -8.14 27.97
N ASN A 25 0.71 -8.64 28.91
CA ASN A 25 0.40 -7.92 30.15
C ASN A 25 1.63 -7.71 31.06
N LYS A 26 2.61 -8.62 31.03
CA LYS A 26 3.91 -8.40 31.70
C LYS A 26 4.71 -7.29 31.05
N VAL A 27 4.74 -7.22 29.70
CA VAL A 27 5.42 -6.14 28.97
C VAL A 27 4.77 -4.79 29.28
N ILE A 28 3.43 -4.70 29.26
CA ILE A 28 2.67 -3.48 29.63
C ILE A 28 3.05 -3.00 31.05
N LYS A 29 3.15 -3.93 32.00
CA LYS A 29 3.53 -3.59 33.38
C LYS A 29 5.00 -3.21 33.53
N TYR A 30 5.86 -3.72 32.65
CA TYR A 30 7.30 -3.43 32.66
C TYR A 30 7.60 -2.05 32.06
N ASP A 31 6.89 -1.68 31.01
CA ASP A 31 7.03 -0.38 30.36
C ASP A 31 5.66 0.13 29.89
N ASP A 32 5.06 1.00 30.68
CA ASP A 32 3.77 1.66 30.42
C ASP A 32 3.92 2.98 29.64
N THR A 33 5.13 3.30 29.21
CA THR A 33 5.43 4.56 28.49
C THR A 33 5.40 4.43 26.98
N ARG A 34 5.27 3.21 26.45
CA ARG A 34 5.27 2.91 25.02
C ARG A 34 4.03 2.12 24.61
N LEU A 35 3.67 2.26 23.35
CA LEU A 35 2.62 1.45 22.76
C LEU A 35 3.04 -0.02 22.68
N ILE A 36 2.08 -0.91 22.82
CA ILE A 36 2.30 -2.36 22.74
C ILE A 36 1.53 -2.94 21.58
N ASN A 37 2.26 -3.48 20.61
CA ASN A 37 1.73 -4.40 19.62
C ASN A 37 1.86 -5.82 20.16
N GLY A 38 0.77 -6.36 20.67
CA GLY A 38 0.80 -7.67 21.33
C GLY A 38 1.14 -8.81 20.39
N VAL A 39 0.59 -8.76 19.18
CA VAL A 39 0.83 -9.69 18.08
C VAL A 39 0.73 -8.94 16.77
N THR A 40 1.77 -8.99 15.94
CA THR A 40 1.69 -8.48 14.58
C THR A 40 1.00 -9.48 13.65
N GLY A 41 0.25 -8.98 12.68
CA GLY A 41 -0.35 -9.80 11.63
C GLY A 41 -1.53 -10.66 12.10
N TRP A 42 -1.47 -11.94 11.80
CA TRP A 42 -2.56 -12.89 12.06
C TRP A 42 -2.45 -13.58 13.42
N THR A 43 -3.57 -14.14 13.87
CA THR A 43 -3.74 -14.80 15.19
C THR A 43 -3.73 -13.78 16.34
N ASP A 44 -4.47 -12.68 16.16
CA ASP A 44 -4.71 -11.70 17.23
C ASP A 44 -5.32 -12.35 18.48
N ARG A 45 -4.91 -11.91 19.67
CA ARG A 45 -5.38 -12.39 20.97
C ARG A 45 -6.14 -11.33 21.77
N GLY A 46 -6.49 -10.21 21.17
CA GLY A 46 -7.26 -9.17 21.79
C GLY A 46 -6.53 -8.42 22.90
N VAL A 47 -5.20 -8.33 22.88
CA VAL A 47 -4.36 -7.73 23.91
C VAL A 47 -3.34 -6.77 23.28
N GLY A 48 -2.98 -5.70 24.01
CA GLY A 48 -2.14 -4.61 23.53
C GLY A 48 -2.94 -3.46 22.93
N ASP A 49 -2.24 -2.44 22.44
CA ASP A 49 -2.84 -1.19 21.97
C ASP A 49 -3.21 -1.23 20.47
N MET A 50 -2.68 -2.20 19.73
CA MET A 50 -2.79 -2.30 18.29
C MET A 50 -3.55 -3.54 17.86
N TYR A 51 -4.37 -3.38 16.81
CA TYR A 51 -4.84 -4.47 15.98
C TYR A 51 -4.07 -4.43 14.67
N ASP A 52 -3.12 -5.32 14.54
CA ASP A 52 -2.21 -5.37 13.40
C ASP A 52 -2.63 -6.46 12.42
N VAL A 53 -2.46 -6.19 11.14
CA VAL A 53 -2.67 -7.17 10.08
C VAL A 53 -1.43 -7.22 9.18
N HIS A 54 -1.15 -8.41 8.65
CA HIS A 54 -0.19 -8.63 7.55
C HIS A 54 -0.97 -9.01 6.31
N ASN A 55 -0.70 -8.34 5.20
CA ASN A 55 -1.41 -8.64 3.95
C ASN A 55 -0.50 -8.50 2.72
N TYR A 56 -0.35 -9.58 2.00
CA TYR A 56 0.51 -9.65 0.83
C TYR A 56 -0.26 -10.12 -0.41
N PRO A 57 -0.02 -9.54 -1.56
CA PRO A 57 0.89 -8.41 -1.87
C PRO A 57 0.19 -7.03 -1.82
N VAL A 58 -0.97 -6.93 -1.20
CA VAL A 58 -1.85 -5.77 -1.22
C VAL A 58 -1.98 -5.14 0.17
N THR A 59 -2.66 -4.00 0.25
CA THR A 59 -2.98 -3.32 1.51
C THR A 59 -4.32 -3.78 2.08
N SER A 60 -4.47 -3.73 3.38
CA SER A 60 -5.75 -3.92 4.10
C SER A 60 -5.69 -3.33 5.50
N MET A 61 -6.83 -3.27 6.18
CA MET A 61 -6.91 -2.94 7.59
C MET A 61 -8.16 -3.56 8.23
N ILE A 62 -8.16 -3.63 9.54
CA ILE A 62 -9.40 -3.82 10.29
C ILE A 62 -9.99 -2.42 10.55
N LEU A 63 -11.24 -2.21 10.14
CA LEU A 63 -11.90 -0.92 10.31
C LEU A 63 -12.05 -0.56 11.80
N PRO A 64 -12.00 0.73 12.16
CA PRO A 64 -12.05 1.17 13.56
C PRO A 64 -13.24 0.62 14.36
N GLU A 65 -14.41 0.44 13.74
CA GLU A 65 -15.57 -0.15 14.38
C GLU A 65 -15.41 -1.64 14.74
N ASN A 66 -14.43 -2.33 14.15
CA ASN A 66 -14.16 -3.76 14.33
C ASN A 66 -12.82 -4.05 15.03
N ASN A 67 -12.04 -3.03 15.39
CA ASN A 67 -10.68 -3.19 15.93
C ASN A 67 -10.63 -3.39 17.45
N GLY A 68 -11.76 -3.49 18.12
CA GLY A 68 -11.81 -3.66 19.57
C GLY A 68 -11.32 -2.45 20.35
N ASN A 69 -11.53 -1.25 19.83
CA ASN A 69 -11.07 0.02 20.40
C ASN A 69 -9.54 0.14 20.50
N ARG A 70 -8.84 -0.48 19.53
CA ARG A 70 -7.39 -0.46 19.39
C ARG A 70 -6.98 0.34 18.16
N ILE A 71 -5.70 0.58 17.99
CA ILE A 71 -5.12 1.26 16.84
C ILE A 71 -5.08 0.28 15.64
N SER A 72 -5.65 0.64 14.51
CA SER A 72 -5.57 -0.17 13.29
C SER A 72 -4.22 0.03 12.61
N VAL A 73 -3.48 -1.06 12.44
CA VAL A 73 -2.12 -1.09 11.87
C VAL A 73 -2.04 -2.12 10.75
N LEU A 74 -1.29 -1.80 9.70
CA LEU A 74 -0.87 -2.71 8.64
C LEU A 74 0.63 -2.96 8.82
N GLY A 75 1.00 -3.91 9.68
CA GLY A 75 2.37 -4.13 10.14
C GLY A 75 3.30 -4.68 9.08
N GLU A 76 2.74 -5.41 8.10
CA GLU A 76 3.48 -5.85 6.93
C GLU A 76 2.59 -5.89 5.70
N PHE A 77 3.10 -5.40 4.56
CA PHE A 77 2.37 -5.44 3.29
C PHE A 77 3.29 -5.30 2.08
N GLY A 78 2.74 -5.55 0.89
CA GLY A 78 3.40 -5.39 -0.39
C GLY A 78 4.34 -6.54 -0.71
N GLY A 79 5.60 -6.44 -0.38
CA GLY A 79 6.58 -7.51 -0.59
C GLY A 79 6.84 -7.82 -2.08
N TYR A 80 6.88 -6.80 -2.94
CA TYR A 80 7.13 -6.97 -4.36
C TYR A 80 8.59 -7.31 -4.65
N GLY A 81 8.85 -8.54 -5.08
CA GLY A 81 10.18 -9.06 -5.36
C GLY A 81 10.67 -8.73 -6.77
N TRP A 82 11.80 -8.02 -6.84
CA TRP A 82 12.56 -7.81 -8.07
C TRP A 82 14.05 -8.07 -7.83
N ALA A 83 14.52 -9.20 -8.36
CA ALA A 83 15.94 -9.57 -8.30
C ALA A 83 16.73 -8.76 -9.32
N ILE A 84 17.62 -7.90 -8.87
CA ILE A 84 18.54 -7.16 -9.74
C ILE A 84 19.83 -7.99 -9.89
N LYS A 85 20.09 -8.47 -11.10
CA LYS A 85 21.30 -9.22 -11.42
C LYS A 85 22.53 -8.48 -10.93
N GLU A 86 23.50 -9.19 -10.36
CA GLU A 86 24.73 -8.66 -9.76
C GLU A 86 24.55 -8.00 -8.36
N HIS A 87 23.30 -7.80 -7.94
CA HIS A 87 22.95 -7.23 -6.62
C HIS A 87 22.04 -8.18 -5.82
N ILE A 88 22.18 -9.49 -5.99
CA ILE A 88 21.53 -10.54 -5.21
C ILE A 88 22.52 -11.23 -4.27
N TRP A 89 22.04 -11.60 -3.09
CA TRP A 89 22.89 -12.21 -2.05
C TRP A 89 23.58 -13.50 -2.53
N ASN A 90 22.83 -14.39 -3.11
CA ASN A 90 23.36 -15.67 -3.61
C ASN A 90 22.63 -16.05 -4.92
N PRO A 91 23.33 -16.07 -6.07
CA PRO A 91 22.72 -16.42 -7.35
C PRO A 91 22.32 -17.89 -7.47
N ASN A 92 22.82 -18.76 -6.58
CA ASN A 92 22.53 -20.19 -6.58
C ASN A 92 21.35 -20.58 -5.68
N MET A 93 20.73 -19.62 -5.00
CA MET A 93 19.54 -19.86 -4.22
C MET A 93 18.29 -19.30 -4.90
N ARG A 94 17.12 -19.77 -4.48
CA ARG A 94 15.86 -19.21 -4.95
C ARG A 94 15.72 -17.78 -4.42
N ASN A 95 15.59 -16.82 -5.35
CA ASN A 95 15.22 -15.46 -5.04
C ASN A 95 13.69 -15.32 -5.19
N TRP A 96 13.05 -14.62 -4.24
CA TRP A 96 11.60 -14.56 -4.17
C TRP A 96 11.10 -13.24 -3.53
N GLY A 97 9.84 -12.96 -3.76
CA GLY A 97 9.02 -11.97 -3.07
C GLY A 97 7.59 -12.50 -3.01
N TYR A 98 6.72 -11.86 -2.26
CA TYR A 98 5.32 -12.28 -2.16
C TYR A 98 4.60 -12.15 -3.51
N LYS A 99 5.03 -11.22 -4.34
CA LYS A 99 4.70 -11.13 -5.75
C LYS A 99 5.94 -10.74 -6.53
N ASN A 100 6.35 -11.56 -7.47
CA ASN A 100 7.48 -11.24 -8.33
C ASN A 100 7.11 -10.20 -9.37
N ILE A 101 8.00 -9.23 -9.54
CA ILE A 101 7.87 -8.11 -10.46
C ILE A 101 9.01 -8.17 -11.48
N ASP A 102 8.72 -7.83 -12.72
CA ASP A 102 9.72 -7.80 -13.78
C ASP A 102 10.07 -6.35 -14.16
N GLY A 103 11.12 -5.86 -13.54
CA GLY A 103 11.73 -4.58 -13.86
C GLY A 103 11.22 -3.38 -13.06
N ALA A 104 11.99 -2.29 -13.19
CA ALA A 104 11.80 -1.07 -12.40
C ALA A 104 10.42 -0.43 -12.61
N MET A 105 9.96 -0.32 -13.86
CA MET A 105 8.69 0.35 -14.17
C MET A 105 7.50 -0.39 -13.56
N ALA A 106 7.49 -1.73 -13.63
CA ALA A 106 6.45 -2.55 -13.03
C ALA A 106 6.48 -2.46 -11.49
N LEU A 107 7.67 -2.34 -10.88
CA LEU A 107 7.81 -2.12 -9.44
C LEU A 107 7.28 -0.75 -9.04
N ILE A 108 7.69 0.32 -9.75
CA ILE A 108 7.24 1.71 -9.50
C ILE A 108 5.71 1.77 -9.57
N ASP A 109 5.11 1.18 -10.60
CA ASP A 109 3.68 1.14 -10.79
C ASP A 109 2.96 0.40 -9.66
N SER A 110 3.42 -0.80 -9.35
CA SER A 110 2.82 -1.62 -8.29
C SER A 110 2.93 -0.95 -6.93
N TYR A 111 4.09 -0.36 -6.61
CA TYR A 111 4.32 0.37 -5.36
C TYR A 111 3.46 1.64 -5.29
N GLY A 112 3.37 2.39 -6.38
CA GLY A 112 2.51 3.57 -6.46
C GLY A 112 1.03 3.26 -6.19
N ARG A 113 0.54 2.11 -6.64
CA ARG A 113 -0.82 1.63 -6.32
C ARG A 113 -0.98 1.35 -4.82
N LEU A 114 0.00 0.70 -4.19
CA LEU A 114 -0.04 0.49 -2.73
C LEU A 114 -0.13 1.81 -1.97
N VAL A 115 0.66 2.81 -2.36
CA VAL A 115 0.61 4.14 -1.73
C VAL A 115 -0.76 4.80 -1.95
N TYR A 116 -1.33 4.69 -3.14
CA TYR A 116 -2.68 5.20 -3.40
C TYR A 116 -3.73 4.50 -2.53
N ASP A 117 -3.65 3.18 -2.40
CA ASP A 117 -4.57 2.41 -1.55
C ASP A 117 -4.41 2.81 -0.07
N LEU A 118 -3.16 3.06 0.39
CA LEU A 118 -2.90 3.57 1.75
C LEU A 118 -3.56 4.92 2.01
N GLU A 119 -3.60 5.84 1.04
CA GLU A 119 -4.33 7.12 1.21
C GLU A 119 -5.80 6.87 1.61
N THR A 120 -6.44 5.91 0.96
CA THR A 120 -7.82 5.53 1.27
C THR A 120 -7.95 4.90 2.65
N LEU A 121 -7.03 3.99 3.00
CA LEU A 121 -7.05 3.34 4.32
C LEU A 121 -6.77 4.33 5.46
N ILE A 122 -5.84 5.28 5.26
CA ILE A 122 -5.59 6.37 6.21
C ILE A 122 -6.86 7.22 6.41
N ALA A 123 -7.56 7.54 5.32
CA ALA A 123 -8.83 8.25 5.40
C ALA A 123 -9.91 7.48 6.19
N GLN A 124 -9.83 6.15 6.21
CA GLN A 124 -10.72 5.24 6.96
C GLN A 124 -10.24 4.96 8.39
N GLY A 125 -9.07 5.45 8.80
CA GLY A 125 -8.55 5.32 10.16
C GLY A 125 -7.31 4.43 10.34
N LEU A 126 -6.64 4.02 9.25
CA LEU A 126 -5.34 3.37 9.36
C LEU A 126 -4.31 4.33 9.98
N SER A 127 -3.64 3.91 11.03
CA SER A 127 -2.75 4.76 11.82
C SER A 127 -1.26 4.49 11.55
N ALA A 128 -0.91 3.30 11.09
CA ALA A 128 0.46 2.95 10.73
C ALA A 128 0.47 1.88 9.64
N ALA A 129 1.52 1.92 8.79
CA ALA A 129 1.78 0.91 7.79
C ALA A 129 3.29 0.70 7.62
N VAL A 130 3.72 -0.55 7.46
CA VAL A 130 5.13 -0.93 7.27
C VAL A 130 5.27 -1.77 6.02
N TYR A 131 5.92 -1.21 5.00
CA TYR A 131 6.19 -1.95 3.77
C TYR A 131 7.28 -3.02 4.00
N THR A 132 7.08 -4.20 3.45
CA THR A 132 8.04 -5.29 3.47
C THR A 132 8.80 -5.33 2.14
N GLN A 133 10.07 -4.82 2.06
CA GLN A 133 10.84 -4.32 3.19
C GLN A 133 11.81 -3.21 2.74
N THR A 134 12.65 -2.71 3.65
CA THR A 134 13.61 -1.65 3.30
C THR A 134 14.74 -2.17 2.42
N THR A 135 15.37 -3.29 2.77
CA THR A 135 16.47 -3.90 2.01
C THR A 135 16.19 -5.37 1.74
N ASP A 136 16.68 -5.87 0.61
CA ASP A 136 16.69 -7.32 0.37
C ASP A 136 17.45 -8.04 1.48
N VAL A 137 16.98 -9.22 1.84
CA VAL A 137 17.57 -10.08 2.87
C VAL A 137 17.71 -11.50 2.33
N GLU A 138 18.95 -11.95 2.15
CA GLU A 138 19.25 -13.28 1.60
C GLU A 138 18.51 -13.53 0.26
N GLY A 139 17.66 -14.52 0.19
CA GLY A 139 16.87 -14.84 -1.01
C GLY A 139 15.59 -14.03 -1.17
N GLU A 140 15.22 -13.27 -0.17
CA GLU A 140 14.05 -12.39 -0.20
C GLU A 140 14.40 -11.05 -0.85
N VAL A 141 13.91 -10.84 -2.10
CA VAL A 141 14.31 -9.71 -2.96
C VAL A 141 13.20 -8.66 -3.11
N ASN A 142 12.46 -8.41 -2.08
CA ASN A 142 11.35 -7.45 -2.01
C ASN A 142 11.70 -6.13 -1.31
N GLY A 143 12.97 -5.91 -1.02
CA GLY A 143 13.47 -4.64 -0.52
C GLY A 143 13.31 -3.51 -1.52
N LEU A 144 13.18 -2.26 -1.05
CA LEU A 144 13.31 -1.06 -1.87
C LEU A 144 14.77 -0.78 -2.25
N ILE A 145 15.71 -1.40 -1.55
CA ILE A 145 17.14 -1.29 -1.75
C ILE A 145 17.72 -2.71 -1.83
N THR A 146 18.72 -2.92 -2.67
CA THR A 146 19.42 -4.21 -2.76
C THR A 146 20.17 -4.56 -1.46
N TYR A 147 20.45 -5.86 -1.21
CA TYR A 147 21.09 -6.34 0.01
C TYR A 147 22.44 -5.65 0.28
N ASP A 148 23.20 -5.36 -0.78
CA ASP A 148 24.49 -4.68 -0.72
C ASP A 148 24.38 -3.15 -0.62
N ARG A 149 23.17 -2.62 -0.58
CA ARG A 149 22.79 -1.21 -0.49
C ARG A 149 23.31 -0.32 -1.63
N LYS A 150 23.65 -0.91 -2.76
CA LYS A 150 24.19 -0.18 -3.91
C LYS A 150 23.14 0.36 -4.87
N VAL A 151 21.96 -0.26 -4.90
CA VAL A 151 20.87 0.12 -5.80
C VAL A 151 19.60 0.38 -5.02
N THR A 152 19.08 1.59 -5.13
CA THR A 152 17.71 1.94 -4.76
C THR A 152 16.80 1.57 -5.93
N LYS A 153 15.89 0.62 -5.74
CA LYS A 153 15.07 0.03 -6.81
C LYS A 153 14.02 0.98 -7.39
N ILE A 154 13.57 1.91 -6.59
CA ILE A 154 12.70 3.03 -7.01
C ILE A 154 13.48 4.32 -6.79
N PRO A 155 13.55 5.24 -7.77
CA PRO A 155 14.25 6.51 -7.60
C PRO A 155 13.79 7.26 -6.34
N GLU A 156 14.74 7.76 -5.53
CA GLU A 156 14.45 8.42 -4.25
C GLU A 156 13.48 9.59 -4.37
N GLY A 157 13.65 10.44 -5.39
CA GLY A 157 12.74 11.56 -5.63
C GLY A 157 11.30 11.11 -5.88
N LEU A 158 11.11 9.96 -6.53
CA LEU A 158 9.79 9.39 -6.78
C LEU A 158 9.19 8.78 -5.51
N LEU A 159 9.98 8.07 -4.71
CA LEU A 159 9.55 7.59 -3.39
C LEU A 159 9.12 8.76 -2.50
N HIS A 160 9.91 9.83 -2.47
CA HIS A 160 9.58 11.02 -1.69
C HIS A 160 8.25 11.65 -2.12
N LEU A 161 8.01 11.79 -3.42
CA LEU A 161 6.74 12.30 -3.96
C LEU A 161 5.56 11.40 -3.56
N MET A 162 5.72 10.09 -3.68
CA MET A 162 4.68 9.12 -3.29
C MET A 162 4.38 9.21 -1.78
N HIS A 163 5.41 9.20 -0.95
CA HIS A 163 5.24 9.16 0.51
C HIS A 163 4.67 10.47 1.07
N ASN A 164 5.05 11.63 0.52
CA ASN A 164 4.52 12.92 0.98
C ASN A 164 2.99 12.98 0.88
N ARG A 165 2.40 12.31 -0.09
CA ARG A 165 0.95 12.25 -0.26
C ARG A 165 0.22 11.65 0.94
N LEU A 166 0.85 10.72 1.65
CA LEU A 166 0.28 10.08 2.82
C LEU A 166 0.08 11.04 3.99
N TYR A 167 0.85 12.13 4.05
CA TYR A 167 0.78 13.16 5.09
C TYR A 167 -0.15 14.33 4.73
N GLU A 168 -0.69 14.34 3.51
CA GLU A 168 -1.56 15.39 2.99
C GLU A 168 -3.06 15.02 3.06
N ILE A 169 -3.42 14.06 3.90
CA ILE A 169 -4.82 13.63 4.03
C ILE A 169 -5.60 14.65 4.87
N THR A 170 -6.35 15.49 4.19
CA THR A 170 -7.30 16.42 4.82
C THR A 170 -8.67 15.76 5.01
N PRO A 171 -9.54 16.26 5.91
CA PRO A 171 -10.90 15.74 6.03
C PRO A 171 -11.68 15.72 4.71
N ALA A 172 -11.54 16.74 3.86
CA ALA A 172 -12.18 16.81 2.54
C ALA A 172 -11.61 15.74 1.60
N LYS A 173 -10.29 15.57 1.55
CA LYS A 173 -9.63 14.51 0.77
C LYS A 173 -10.04 13.12 1.27
N ALA A 174 -10.13 12.93 2.59
CA ALA A 174 -10.58 11.68 3.20
C ALA A 174 -11.99 11.28 2.74
N VAL A 175 -12.94 12.22 2.76
CA VAL A 175 -14.32 11.97 2.28
C VAL A 175 -14.31 11.55 0.80
N THR A 176 -13.50 12.22 -0.03
CA THR A 176 -13.37 11.90 -1.46
C THR A 176 -12.79 10.50 -1.67
N LEU A 177 -11.72 10.15 -0.97
CA LEU A 177 -11.06 8.85 -1.08
C LEU A 177 -12.01 7.71 -0.67
N ILE A 178 -12.74 7.87 0.44
CA ILE A 178 -13.72 6.89 0.90
C ILE A 178 -14.85 6.72 -0.13
N ALA A 179 -15.40 7.83 -0.65
CA ALA A 179 -16.43 7.78 -1.67
C ALA A 179 -15.94 7.07 -2.94
N ASN A 180 -14.71 7.33 -3.37
CA ASN A 180 -14.10 6.70 -4.53
C ASN A 180 -13.82 5.21 -4.30
N SER A 181 -13.36 4.82 -3.11
CA SER A 181 -13.13 3.40 -2.78
C SER A 181 -14.42 2.57 -2.80
N GLN A 182 -15.52 3.17 -2.38
CA GLN A 182 -16.84 2.52 -2.40
C GLN A 182 -17.45 2.42 -3.80
N ASN A 183 -17.11 3.34 -4.71
CA ASN A 183 -17.70 3.45 -6.04
C ASN A 183 -16.71 3.25 -7.20
N GLY A 184 -15.40 3.30 -6.94
CA GLY A 184 -14.39 3.62 -7.94
C GLY A 184 -14.22 2.64 -9.09
N SER A 185 -14.32 1.34 -8.85
CA SER A 185 -14.09 0.37 -9.94
C SER A 185 -15.34 0.07 -10.78
N LYS A 186 -16.54 0.39 -10.26
CA LYS A 186 -17.81 0.08 -10.92
C LYS A 186 -18.22 1.11 -11.97
N ASN A 187 -17.66 2.31 -11.92
CA ASN A 187 -18.08 3.44 -12.76
C ASN A 187 -17.08 3.80 -13.86
N THR A 188 -15.94 3.11 -13.94
CA THR A 188 -14.99 3.33 -15.03
C THR A 188 -15.27 2.34 -16.15
N ARG A 189 -15.50 2.85 -17.35
CA ARG A 189 -15.71 2.04 -18.55
C ARG A 189 -14.73 2.45 -19.65
N LEU A 190 -14.30 1.50 -20.43
CA LEU A 190 -13.65 1.75 -21.71
C LEU A 190 -14.73 2.17 -22.71
N VAL A 191 -14.49 3.29 -23.35
CA VAL A 191 -15.44 3.86 -24.30
C VAL A 191 -15.03 3.51 -25.73
N SER A 192 -13.75 3.64 -26.05
CA SER A 192 -13.28 3.28 -27.39
C SER A 192 -11.82 2.83 -27.40
N LEU A 193 -11.49 2.04 -28.42
CA LEU A 193 -10.14 1.66 -28.81
C LEU A 193 -9.93 2.06 -30.27
N ASN A 194 -8.95 2.90 -30.55
CA ASN A 194 -8.65 3.42 -31.89
C ASN A 194 -9.87 4.02 -32.62
N GLY A 195 -10.74 4.69 -31.87
CA GLY A 195 -11.96 5.31 -32.37
C GLY A 195 -13.14 4.37 -32.58
N GLN A 196 -12.99 3.08 -32.30
CA GLN A 196 -14.09 2.11 -32.32
C GLN A 196 -14.70 1.98 -30.94
N GLU A 197 -16.02 2.11 -30.84
CA GLU A 197 -16.75 1.98 -29.58
C GLU A 197 -16.64 0.55 -29.03
N LEU A 198 -16.34 0.44 -27.73
CA LEU A 198 -16.26 -0.82 -27.01
C LEU A 198 -17.50 -1.01 -26.15
N LYS A 199 -18.19 -2.12 -26.33
CA LYS A 199 -19.28 -2.54 -25.45
C LYS A 199 -18.74 -3.22 -24.22
N MET A 200 -18.57 -2.45 -23.15
CA MET A 200 -18.18 -2.90 -21.81
C MET A 200 -16.86 -3.67 -21.71
N THR A 201 -15.86 -3.04 -21.15
CA THR A 201 -14.64 -3.72 -20.74
C THR A 201 -14.20 -3.16 -19.39
N SER A 202 -13.89 -4.04 -18.45
CA SER A 202 -13.36 -3.64 -17.13
C SER A 202 -11.87 -3.31 -17.20
N LEU A 203 -11.41 -2.40 -16.35
CA LEU A 203 -9.97 -2.18 -16.13
C LEU A 203 -9.42 -3.22 -15.12
N PRO A 204 -8.14 -3.67 -15.23
CA PRO A 204 -7.17 -3.25 -16.25
C PRO A 204 -7.43 -3.86 -17.63
N PHE A 205 -7.01 -3.15 -18.68
CA PHE A 205 -7.19 -3.56 -20.07
C PHE A 205 -5.86 -3.50 -20.82
N ASP A 206 -5.45 -4.62 -21.38
CA ASP A 206 -4.28 -4.71 -22.23
C ASP A 206 -4.65 -4.31 -23.65
N CYS A 207 -4.05 -3.24 -24.15
CA CYS A 207 -4.24 -2.79 -25.51
C CYS A 207 -3.01 -3.04 -26.38
N PRO A 208 -3.18 -3.26 -27.69
CA PRO A 208 -2.05 -3.39 -28.61
C PRO A 208 -1.15 -2.14 -28.57
N PRO A 209 0.16 -2.28 -28.84
CA PRO A 209 1.07 -1.14 -28.92
C PRO A 209 0.55 -0.08 -29.92
N ARG A 210 0.76 1.20 -29.59
CA ARG A 210 0.32 2.37 -30.38
C ARG A 210 -1.21 2.51 -30.51
N SER A 211 -1.97 1.99 -29.57
CA SER A 211 -3.42 2.17 -29.52
C SER A 211 -3.78 3.48 -28.83
N THR A 212 -4.87 4.10 -29.29
CA THR A 212 -5.54 5.18 -28.56
C THR A 212 -6.72 4.60 -27.80
N VAL A 213 -6.72 4.76 -26.49
CA VAL A 213 -7.77 4.26 -25.60
C VAL A 213 -8.49 5.45 -24.99
N VAL A 214 -9.81 5.44 -25.02
CA VAL A 214 -10.64 6.39 -24.29
C VAL A 214 -11.35 5.65 -23.18
N SER A 215 -11.15 6.09 -21.96
CA SER A 215 -11.90 5.62 -20.81
C SER A 215 -12.69 6.76 -20.18
N GLU A 216 -13.85 6.44 -19.67
CA GLU A 216 -14.72 7.37 -18.98
C GLU A 216 -15.02 6.86 -17.60
N ALA A 217 -14.88 7.74 -16.59
CA ALA A 217 -15.33 7.49 -15.25
C ALA A 217 -16.36 8.56 -14.87
N ILE A 218 -17.54 8.13 -14.44
CA ILE A 218 -18.56 9.02 -13.93
C ILE A 218 -18.57 8.92 -12.42
N PHE A 219 -18.30 10.01 -11.74
CA PHE A 219 -18.40 10.11 -10.30
C PHE A 219 -19.20 11.33 -9.91
N LYS A 220 -20.02 11.20 -8.90
CA LYS A 220 -20.80 12.28 -8.34
C LYS A 220 -20.09 12.80 -7.09
N VAL A 221 -19.91 14.09 -7.05
CA VAL A 221 -19.30 14.80 -5.92
C VAL A 221 -20.40 15.56 -5.20
N ASP A 222 -20.70 15.19 -3.98
CA ASP A 222 -21.83 15.75 -3.23
C ASP A 222 -21.48 17.04 -2.46
N LYS A 223 -20.19 17.47 -2.50
CA LYS A 223 -19.69 18.69 -1.84
C LYS A 223 -18.61 19.36 -2.68
N ASP A 224 -18.44 20.65 -2.51
CA ASP A 224 -17.34 21.38 -3.13
C ASP A 224 -15.99 20.97 -2.55
N PHE A 225 -15.06 20.64 -3.41
CA PHE A 225 -13.69 20.27 -3.07
C PHE A 225 -12.72 21.32 -3.63
N ASN A 226 -11.76 21.74 -2.83
CA ASN A 226 -10.74 22.68 -3.27
C ASN A 226 -9.66 22.02 -4.14
N HIS A 227 -9.47 20.70 -4.02
CA HIS A 227 -8.50 19.94 -4.82
C HIS A 227 -9.01 18.53 -5.07
N LEU A 228 -9.02 18.13 -6.34
CA LEU A 228 -9.27 16.77 -6.80
C LEU A 228 -7.98 16.24 -7.46
N SER A 229 -7.47 15.11 -7.01
CA SER A 229 -6.34 14.44 -7.67
C SER A 229 -6.85 13.24 -8.44
N LEU A 230 -6.52 13.19 -9.73
CA LEU A 230 -6.76 12.03 -10.58
C LEU A 230 -5.42 11.30 -10.78
N TRP A 231 -5.36 10.04 -10.38
CA TRP A 231 -4.22 9.18 -10.66
C TRP A 231 -4.46 8.41 -11.94
N LEU A 232 -3.59 8.64 -12.92
CA LEU A 232 -3.60 7.91 -14.18
C LEU A 232 -2.32 7.07 -14.29
N ASN A 233 -2.50 5.78 -14.45
CA ASN A 233 -1.43 4.87 -14.74
C ASN A 233 -1.53 4.45 -16.22
N VAL A 234 -0.75 5.10 -17.06
CA VAL A 234 -0.77 4.92 -18.50
C VAL A 234 0.65 4.72 -19.00
N ALA A 235 0.87 3.64 -19.75
CA ALA A 235 2.11 3.46 -20.48
C ALA A 235 2.04 4.25 -21.80
N GLY A 236 2.30 5.56 -21.74
CA GLY A 236 2.25 6.44 -22.90
C GLY A 236 1.80 7.87 -22.56
N GLU A 237 1.39 8.61 -23.59
CA GLU A 237 0.82 9.93 -23.41
C GLU A 237 -0.65 9.85 -22.99
N ALA A 238 -1.04 10.65 -22.00
CA ALA A 238 -2.42 10.75 -21.57
C ALA A 238 -2.91 12.20 -21.70
N LYS A 239 -4.17 12.34 -22.09
CA LYS A 239 -4.92 13.59 -22.03
C LYS A 239 -6.14 13.36 -21.16
N VAL A 240 -6.44 14.32 -20.31
CA VAL A 240 -7.54 14.24 -19.36
C VAL A 240 -8.53 15.35 -19.62
N TRP A 241 -9.81 15.03 -19.56
CA TRP A 241 -10.89 16.00 -19.61
C TRP A 241 -11.78 15.83 -18.38
N LEU A 242 -12.05 16.93 -17.70
CA LEU A 242 -13.03 16.97 -16.62
C LEU A 242 -14.23 17.78 -17.10
N ASN A 243 -15.40 17.15 -17.19
CA ASN A 243 -16.63 17.76 -17.71
C ASN A 243 -16.44 18.42 -19.09
N GLY A 244 -15.64 17.80 -19.96
CA GLY A 244 -15.37 18.30 -21.31
C GLY A 244 -14.26 19.35 -21.42
N VAL A 245 -13.60 19.72 -20.33
CA VAL A 245 -12.47 20.66 -20.30
C VAL A 245 -11.18 19.86 -20.12
N GLU A 246 -10.20 20.05 -21.01
CA GLU A 246 -8.86 19.45 -20.89
C GLU A 246 -8.13 20.06 -19.68
N VAL A 247 -7.59 19.21 -18.79
CA VAL A 247 -6.94 19.59 -17.52
C VAL A 247 -5.52 19.06 -17.43
#